data_cdb04f730bcb81864f393c51a6008d1a
#
_entry.id   cdb04f730bcb81864f393c51a6008d1a
#
_cell.length_a   1.000
_cell.length_b   1.000
_cell.length_c   1.000
_cell.angle_alpha   90.00
_cell.angle_beta   90.00
_cell.angle_gamma   90.00
#
_symmetry.space_group_name_H-M   'P 1'
#
loop_
_entity.id
_entity.type
_entity.pdbx_description
1 polymer ?
#
loop_
_entity_poly.entity_id
_entity_poly.type
_entity_poly.pdbx_seq_one_letter_code
_entity_poly.pdbx_strand_id
1 'polypeptide(L)'
;MIAPSSLPDLLNLSCNASTGSVVAEAMRCDHVGRMKHDLDRFVAAQDGVYPQALAELERGAKRSHWMWFIFPQIAGLGQSEMARTYAIAGADEARAYLAHPVLGPRLMAVTQAVTAAPGSAQTILGGIDAVKLRSSMTLFAAVADDPTLFRAALDRFFGGEDDRATLDLLASTPR
;
A
#
# COMPACT_ATOMS: atom_id res chain seq x y z
N MET A 1 18.17 -54.67 -47.77
CA MET A 1 19.53 -54.10 -47.93
C MET A 1 19.55 -52.84 -47.12
N ILE A 2 20.23 -52.88 -46.10
CA ILE A 2 21.27 -52.15 -45.41
C ILE A 2 20.71 -51.13 -44.37
N ALA A 3 20.80 -51.54 -43.14
CA ALA A 3 21.09 -50.62 -42.01
C ALA A 3 22.58 -50.26 -42.03
N PRO A 4 23.19 -49.50 -41.17
CA PRO A 4 22.80 -48.92 -39.86
C PRO A 4 23.49 -47.56 -39.52
N SER A 5 23.43 -47.24 -38.27
CA SER A 5 24.43 -46.43 -37.48
C SER A 5 24.02 -45.01 -37.19
N SER A 6 24.20 -44.39 -36.08
CA SER A 6 24.71 -44.73 -34.75
C SER A 6 24.43 -43.52 -33.85
N LEU A 7 24.06 -43.77 -32.67
CA LEU A 7 24.13 -42.79 -31.57
C LEU A 7 25.61 -42.56 -31.16
N PRO A 8 25.95 -41.41 -30.64
CA PRO A 8 26.93 -41.36 -29.57
C PRO A 8 26.36 -40.76 -28.27
N ASP A 9 26.53 -41.53 -27.31
CA ASP A 9 27.10 -41.31 -25.98
C ASP A 9 26.74 -40.06 -25.17
N LEU A 10 26.13 -40.45 -24.12
CA LEU A 10 26.00 -39.81 -22.82
C LEU A 10 27.32 -39.32 -22.27
N LEU A 11 27.44 -38.04 -21.96
CA LEU A 11 28.37 -37.57 -20.97
C LEU A 11 27.59 -37.03 -19.78
N ASN A 12 27.64 -37.83 -18.75
CA ASN A 12 27.36 -37.64 -17.37
C ASN A 12 27.95 -36.33 -16.84
N LEU A 13 27.17 -35.30 -16.52
CA LEU A 13 27.61 -34.19 -15.71
C LEU A 13 26.89 -34.26 -14.39
N SER A 14 27.65 -34.69 -13.41
CA SER A 14 27.35 -34.68 -11.98
C SER A 14 26.98 -33.24 -11.55
N CYS A 15 25.72 -33.02 -11.24
CA CYS A 15 25.27 -31.79 -10.61
C CYS A 15 25.56 -31.85 -9.12
N ASN A 16 26.59 -31.14 -8.72
CA ASN A 16 26.91 -30.96 -7.32
C ASN A 16 25.97 -29.90 -6.73
N ALA A 17 25.19 -30.31 -5.76
CA ALA A 17 24.23 -29.49 -5.05
C ALA A 17 24.94 -28.45 -4.19
N SER A 18 24.77 -27.18 -4.52
CA SER A 18 24.93 -26.07 -3.61
C SER A 18 23.87 -25.01 -3.98
N THR A 19 22.63 -25.35 -3.73
CA THR A 19 21.46 -24.51 -4.01
C THR A 19 20.81 -24.11 -2.70
N GLY A 20 21.23 -22.96 -2.15
CA GLY A 20 20.61 -22.41 -0.95
C GLY A 20 20.41 -20.90 -0.96
N SER A 21 21.05 -20.15 -1.87
CA SER A 21 21.10 -18.69 -1.75
C SER A 21 20.64 -17.89 -2.95
N VAL A 22 20.48 -18.49 -4.13
CA VAL A 22 20.14 -17.73 -5.36
C VAL A 22 18.65 -17.60 -5.63
N VAL A 23 17.82 -18.41 -5.00
CA VAL A 23 16.37 -18.41 -5.25
C VAL A 23 15.65 -17.29 -4.48
N ALA A 24 16.22 -16.87 -3.33
CA ALA A 24 15.66 -15.81 -2.51
C ALA A 24 15.94 -14.39 -3.08
N GLU A 25 17.00 -14.24 -3.86
CA GLU A 25 17.37 -12.98 -4.52
C GLU A 25 16.60 -12.75 -5.83
N ALA A 26 16.27 -13.82 -6.54
CA ALA A 26 15.55 -13.74 -7.82
C ALA A 26 14.06 -13.37 -7.68
N MET A 27 13.50 -13.41 -6.46
CA MET A 27 12.11 -13.01 -6.21
C MET A 27 11.93 -11.52 -5.89
N ARG A 28 13.01 -10.73 -5.84
CA ARG A 28 12.94 -9.31 -5.45
C ARG A 28 12.90 -8.32 -6.61
N CYS A 29 13.10 -8.75 -7.82
CA CYS A 29 12.98 -7.92 -8.99
C CYS A 29 12.04 -8.59 -9.98
N ASP A 30 10.95 -7.93 -10.33
CA ASP A 30 10.22 -8.28 -11.53
C ASP A 30 11.03 -7.82 -12.76
N HIS A 31 10.71 -8.38 -13.93
CA HIS A 31 11.49 -8.34 -15.17
C HIS A 31 11.78 -6.93 -15.74
N VAL A 32 11.48 -5.85 -15.02
CA VAL A 32 11.60 -4.45 -15.45
C VAL A 32 12.47 -3.61 -14.51
N GLY A 33 13.19 -4.22 -13.56
CA GLY A 33 14.06 -3.48 -12.63
C GLY A 33 13.32 -2.58 -11.63
N ARG A 34 12.03 -2.78 -11.45
CA ARG A 34 11.20 -2.03 -10.50
C ARG A 34 11.43 -2.58 -9.10
N MET A 35 11.89 -1.74 -8.20
CA MET A 35 12.02 -2.09 -6.80
C MET A 35 10.66 -2.58 -6.28
N LYS A 36 10.61 -3.81 -5.80
CA LYS A 36 9.39 -4.37 -5.23
C LYS A 36 9.19 -3.71 -3.86
N HIS A 37 8.16 -2.89 -3.75
CA HIS A 37 7.79 -2.28 -2.47
C HIS A 37 7.35 -3.37 -1.48
N ASP A 38 7.80 -3.26 -0.24
CA ASP A 38 7.39 -4.17 0.84
C ASP A 38 5.96 -3.83 1.30
N LEU A 39 4.98 -4.23 0.50
CA LEU A 39 3.56 -4.04 0.82
C LEU A 39 3.02 -5.11 1.78
N ASP A 40 3.75 -6.21 1.97
CA ASP A 40 3.36 -7.31 2.86
C ASP A 40 3.24 -6.83 4.31
N ARG A 41 4.01 -5.79 4.72
CA ARG A 41 3.86 -5.16 6.04
C ARG A 41 2.46 -4.62 6.30
N PHE A 42 1.80 -4.07 5.28
CA PHE A 42 0.42 -3.58 5.40
C PHE A 42 -0.58 -4.74 5.42
N VAL A 43 -0.38 -5.76 4.59
CA VAL A 43 -1.25 -6.94 4.56
C VAL A 43 -1.23 -7.64 5.92
N ALA A 44 -0.05 -7.86 6.49
CA ALA A 44 0.12 -8.47 7.80
C ALA A 44 -0.49 -7.62 8.93
N ALA A 45 -0.31 -6.30 8.91
CA ALA A 45 -0.89 -5.41 9.92
C ALA A 45 -2.42 -5.33 9.85
N GLN A 46 -2.99 -5.50 8.66
CA GLN A 46 -4.43 -5.49 8.44
C GLN A 46 -5.09 -6.85 8.72
N ASP A 47 -4.30 -7.92 8.83
CA ASP A 47 -4.84 -9.24 9.12
C ASP A 47 -5.53 -9.27 10.49
N GLY A 48 -6.78 -9.73 10.52
CA GLY A 48 -7.64 -9.71 11.70
C GLY A 48 -8.11 -8.32 12.17
N VAL A 49 -7.47 -7.22 11.76
CA VAL A 49 -7.82 -5.85 12.19
C VAL A 49 -8.75 -5.15 11.21
N TYR A 50 -8.62 -5.43 9.91
CA TYR A 50 -9.39 -4.76 8.88
C TYR A 50 -10.92 -4.84 9.08
N PRO A 51 -11.54 -5.99 9.39
CA PRO A 51 -12.99 -6.07 9.62
C PRO A 51 -13.46 -5.18 10.76
N GLN A 52 -12.66 -5.09 11.84
CA GLN A 52 -12.96 -4.22 12.96
C GLN A 52 -12.87 -2.74 12.57
N ALA A 53 -11.80 -2.35 11.86
CA ALA A 53 -11.63 -0.99 11.39
C ALA A 53 -12.80 -0.54 10.49
N LEU A 54 -13.20 -1.38 9.53
CA LEU A 54 -14.35 -1.13 8.67
C LEU A 54 -15.64 -0.94 9.47
N ALA A 55 -15.93 -1.84 10.42
CA ALA A 55 -17.11 -1.76 11.26
C ALA A 55 -17.12 -0.53 12.20
N GLU A 56 -15.95 -0.05 12.65
CA GLU A 56 -15.82 1.20 13.41
C GLU A 56 -16.13 2.42 12.53
N LEU A 57 -15.65 2.43 11.28
CA LEU A 57 -15.92 3.50 10.32
C LEU A 57 -17.40 3.54 9.91
N GLU A 58 -18.01 2.40 9.62
CA GLU A 58 -19.45 2.31 9.30
C GLU A 58 -20.33 2.84 10.44
N ARG A 59 -19.91 2.65 11.69
CA ARG A 59 -20.58 3.20 12.87
C ARG A 59 -20.26 4.67 13.14
N GLY A 60 -19.33 5.27 12.41
CA GLY A 60 -18.88 6.64 12.61
C GLY A 60 -18.13 6.86 13.93
N ALA A 61 -17.48 5.85 14.47
CA ALA A 61 -16.80 5.94 15.77
C ALA A 61 -15.56 5.02 15.83
N LYS A 62 -14.39 5.58 15.54
CA LYS A 62 -13.11 4.92 15.71
C LYS A 62 -12.79 4.70 17.19
N ARG A 63 -12.38 3.49 17.56
CA ARG A 63 -12.06 3.11 18.94
C ARG A 63 -10.70 2.46 19.09
N SER A 64 -10.16 1.82 18.03
CA SER A 64 -8.92 1.07 18.08
C SER A 64 -7.79 1.70 17.25
N HIS A 65 -6.57 1.16 17.36
CA HIS A 65 -5.33 1.78 16.91
C HIS A 65 -4.87 1.22 15.54
N TRP A 66 -5.54 1.58 14.46
CA TRP A 66 -5.28 1.05 13.13
C TRP A 66 -4.97 2.12 12.07
N MET A 67 -4.98 3.38 12.41
CA MET A 67 -4.92 4.50 11.46
C MET A 67 -3.73 4.41 10.50
N TRP A 68 -2.54 4.07 10.98
CA TRP A 68 -1.29 4.10 10.21
C TRP A 68 -1.25 3.13 9.03
N PHE A 69 -1.88 1.96 9.15
CA PHE A 69 -1.88 0.93 8.11
C PHE A 69 -3.21 0.76 7.38
N ILE A 70 -4.28 1.42 7.85
CA ILE A 70 -5.58 1.50 7.13
C ILE A 70 -5.62 2.73 6.23
N PHE A 71 -5.15 3.90 6.71
CA PHE A 71 -5.01 5.14 5.96
C PHE A 71 -3.55 5.60 6.00
N PRO A 72 -2.65 4.93 5.25
CA PRO A 72 -1.24 5.25 5.32
C PRO A 72 -0.94 6.64 4.74
N GLN A 73 0.10 7.27 5.27
CA GLN A 73 0.57 8.58 4.88
C GLN A 73 1.93 8.48 4.19
N ILE A 74 2.33 9.53 3.47
CA ILE A 74 3.68 9.62 2.91
C ILE A 74 4.73 9.73 4.02
N ALA A 75 5.93 9.19 3.77
CA ALA A 75 7.08 9.30 4.67
C ALA A 75 7.44 10.77 4.91
N GLY A 76 7.85 11.07 6.15
CA GLY A 76 8.26 12.41 6.55
C GLY A 76 7.22 13.18 7.36
N LEU A 77 5.93 12.81 7.34
CA LEU A 77 4.89 13.47 8.13
C LEU A 77 4.89 13.07 9.60
N GLY A 78 5.01 11.78 9.87
CA GLY A 78 4.91 11.24 11.22
C GLY A 78 6.25 10.93 11.85
N GLN A 79 6.40 11.18 13.16
CA GLN A 79 7.64 10.94 13.92
C GLN A 79 7.63 9.65 14.74
N SER A 80 6.45 9.05 15.00
CA SER A 80 6.36 7.82 15.78
C SER A 80 6.92 6.61 15.02
N GLU A 81 7.28 5.56 15.74
CA GLU A 81 7.72 4.29 15.15
C GLU A 81 6.66 3.74 14.18
N MET A 82 5.39 3.69 14.61
CA MET A 82 4.28 3.27 13.76
C MET A 82 4.14 4.10 12.49
N ALA A 83 4.28 5.43 12.60
CA ALA A 83 4.21 6.32 11.45
C ALA A 83 5.36 6.07 10.46
N ARG A 84 6.55 5.74 10.94
CA ARG A 84 7.69 5.38 10.08
C ARG A 84 7.56 4.01 9.46
N THR A 85 7.13 3.01 10.24
CA THR A 85 6.96 1.63 9.77
C THR A 85 5.93 1.52 8.65
N TYR A 86 4.81 2.25 8.77
CA TYR A 86 3.72 2.22 7.79
C TYR A 86 3.69 3.45 6.88
N ALA A 87 4.80 4.15 6.74
CA ALA A 87 4.91 5.24 5.78
C ALA A 87 4.99 4.71 4.34
N ILE A 88 4.35 5.42 3.42
CA ILE A 88 4.49 5.23 1.97
C ILE A 88 5.70 6.03 1.51
N ALA A 89 6.67 5.40 0.88
CA ALA A 89 7.94 6.02 0.50
C ALA A 89 7.78 7.12 -0.58
N GLY A 90 6.76 7.03 -1.42
CA GLY A 90 6.51 8.02 -2.49
C GLY A 90 5.41 7.58 -3.45
N ALA A 91 5.32 8.27 -4.59
CA ALA A 91 4.25 8.07 -5.57
C ALA A 91 4.20 6.64 -6.14
N ASP A 92 5.35 6.02 -6.37
CA ASP A 92 5.39 4.67 -6.96
C ASP A 92 4.88 3.60 -5.98
N GLU A 93 5.24 3.70 -4.70
CA GLU A 93 4.69 2.80 -3.68
C GLU A 93 3.19 3.04 -3.46
N ALA A 94 2.73 4.30 -3.49
CA ALA A 94 1.32 4.62 -3.39
C ALA A 94 0.50 4.03 -4.56
N ARG A 95 1.02 4.08 -5.79
CA ARG A 95 0.40 3.42 -6.95
C ARG A 95 0.42 1.90 -6.81
N ALA A 96 1.54 1.33 -6.36
CA ALA A 96 1.64 -0.11 -6.10
C ALA A 96 0.64 -0.56 -5.01
N TYR A 97 0.43 0.26 -3.98
CA TYR A 97 -0.57 0.01 -2.93
C TYR A 97 -1.99 -0.05 -3.51
N LEU A 98 -2.36 0.94 -4.36
CA LEU A 98 -3.68 0.95 -5.04
C LEU A 98 -3.87 -0.24 -5.98
N ALA A 99 -2.82 -0.63 -6.70
CA ALA A 99 -2.85 -1.77 -7.62
C ALA A 99 -2.78 -3.14 -6.90
N HIS A 100 -2.48 -3.17 -5.59
CA HIS A 100 -2.38 -4.42 -4.84
C HIS A 100 -3.75 -5.08 -4.66
N PRO A 101 -3.90 -6.39 -4.95
CA PRO A 101 -5.20 -7.08 -5.02
C PRO A 101 -5.98 -7.10 -3.69
N VAL A 102 -5.31 -6.88 -2.56
CA VAL A 102 -5.92 -6.82 -1.24
C VAL A 102 -6.01 -5.38 -0.73
N LEU A 103 -4.91 -4.61 -0.80
CA LEU A 103 -4.82 -3.29 -0.16
C LEU A 103 -5.64 -2.23 -0.88
N GLY A 104 -5.61 -2.21 -2.22
CA GLY A 104 -6.40 -1.28 -3.02
C GLY A 104 -7.90 -1.37 -2.73
N PRO A 105 -8.54 -2.54 -2.90
CA PRO A 105 -9.95 -2.71 -2.57
C PRO A 105 -10.30 -2.39 -1.12
N ARG A 106 -9.42 -2.74 -0.17
CA ARG A 106 -9.63 -2.40 1.25
C ARG A 106 -9.61 -0.90 1.50
N LEU A 107 -8.65 -0.18 0.92
CA LEU A 107 -8.56 1.27 1.05
C LEU A 107 -9.80 1.96 0.45
N MET A 108 -10.25 1.51 -0.72
CA MET A 108 -11.48 2.03 -1.33
C MET A 108 -12.69 1.81 -0.43
N ALA A 109 -12.87 0.62 0.15
CA ALA A 109 -13.99 0.30 1.02
C ALA A 109 -13.99 1.13 2.31
N VAL A 110 -12.83 1.28 3.00
CA VAL A 110 -12.75 2.10 4.21
C VAL A 110 -12.91 3.60 3.92
N THR A 111 -12.44 4.08 2.76
CA THR A 111 -12.67 5.46 2.32
C THR A 111 -14.15 5.71 2.06
N GLN A 112 -14.82 4.78 1.41
CA GLN A 112 -16.26 4.86 1.18
C GLN A 112 -17.04 4.84 2.51
N ALA A 113 -16.68 3.94 3.42
CA ALA A 113 -17.32 3.81 4.74
C ALA A 113 -17.17 5.10 5.56
N VAL A 114 -15.96 5.66 5.68
CA VAL A 114 -15.75 6.91 6.42
C VAL A 114 -16.46 8.09 5.75
N THR A 115 -16.48 8.14 4.41
CA THR A 115 -17.18 9.19 3.68
C THR A 115 -18.70 9.11 3.83
N ALA A 116 -19.27 7.93 3.98
CA ALA A 116 -20.70 7.74 4.21
C ALA A 116 -21.12 7.92 5.67
N ALA A 117 -20.19 7.78 6.64
CA ALA A 117 -20.49 7.83 8.07
C ALA A 117 -21.01 9.21 8.51
N PRO A 118 -21.94 9.29 9.47
CA PRO A 118 -22.46 10.56 9.97
C PRO A 118 -21.39 11.30 10.83
N GLY A 119 -21.36 12.63 10.76
CA GLY A 119 -20.48 13.47 11.57
C GLY A 119 -19.29 14.06 10.81
N SER A 120 -18.42 14.72 11.54
CA SER A 120 -17.16 15.29 11.04
C SER A 120 -16.01 14.29 11.17
N ALA A 121 -14.92 14.50 10.44
CA ALA A 121 -13.72 13.68 10.58
C ALA A 121 -13.21 13.64 12.04
N GLN A 122 -13.28 14.79 12.76
CA GLN A 122 -12.90 14.85 14.17
C GLN A 122 -13.81 14.03 15.07
N THR A 123 -15.12 14.02 14.79
CA THR A 123 -16.08 13.22 15.58
C THR A 123 -15.87 11.72 15.37
N ILE A 124 -15.60 11.31 14.14
CA ILE A 124 -15.45 9.90 13.75
C ILE A 124 -14.09 9.34 14.21
N LEU A 125 -13.00 10.09 14.00
CA LEU A 125 -11.63 9.60 14.12
C LEU A 125 -10.87 10.20 15.32
N GLY A 126 -11.31 11.35 15.83
CA GLY A 126 -10.52 12.20 16.72
C GLY A 126 -9.64 13.19 15.97
N GLY A 127 -9.22 14.29 16.63
CA GLY A 127 -8.54 15.38 15.96
C GLY A 127 -7.23 15.01 15.26
N ILE A 128 -6.39 14.20 15.89
CA ILE A 128 -5.09 13.79 15.33
C ILE A 128 -5.29 12.86 14.11
N ASP A 129 -6.19 11.91 14.20
CA ASP A 129 -6.41 10.96 13.11
C ASP A 129 -7.22 11.58 11.95
N ALA A 130 -8.00 12.62 12.20
CA ALA A 130 -8.62 13.44 11.15
C ALA A 130 -7.56 14.12 10.25
N VAL A 131 -6.47 14.65 10.83
CA VAL A 131 -5.35 15.22 10.07
C VAL A 131 -4.67 14.13 9.22
N LYS A 132 -4.46 12.94 9.77
CA LYS A 132 -3.89 11.80 9.02
C LYS A 132 -4.80 11.36 7.87
N LEU A 133 -6.12 11.38 8.07
CA LEU A 133 -7.07 11.10 6.98
C LEU A 133 -6.87 12.09 5.83
N ARG A 134 -6.78 13.41 6.12
CA ARG A 134 -6.53 14.43 5.09
C ARG A 134 -5.26 14.12 4.30
N SER A 135 -4.16 13.85 4.99
CA SER A 135 -2.87 13.52 4.36
C SER A 135 -2.97 12.26 3.49
N SER A 136 -3.62 11.21 3.98
CA SER A 136 -3.81 9.96 3.23
C SER A 136 -4.69 10.17 1.99
N MET A 137 -5.81 10.86 2.11
CA MET A 137 -6.69 11.17 0.97
C MET A 137 -5.99 12.02 -0.08
N THR A 138 -5.19 13.01 0.34
CA THR A 138 -4.36 13.82 -0.56
C THR A 138 -3.34 12.96 -1.30
N LEU A 139 -2.63 12.07 -0.59
CA LEU A 139 -1.65 11.16 -1.18
C LEU A 139 -2.26 10.31 -2.29
N PHE A 140 -3.36 9.62 -1.99
CA PHE A 140 -3.96 8.70 -2.96
C PHE A 140 -4.73 9.44 -4.07
N ALA A 141 -5.32 10.59 -3.79
CA ALA A 141 -5.91 11.43 -4.83
C ALA A 141 -4.87 11.94 -5.85
N ALA A 142 -3.63 12.19 -5.42
CA ALA A 142 -2.56 12.67 -6.29
C ALA A 142 -1.97 11.57 -7.22
N VAL A 143 -2.17 10.28 -6.90
CA VAL A 143 -1.54 9.17 -7.63
C VAL A 143 -2.53 8.21 -8.29
N ALA A 144 -3.81 8.25 -7.93
CA ALA A 144 -4.83 7.37 -8.47
C ALA A 144 -5.19 7.74 -9.92
N ASP A 145 -5.47 6.74 -10.74
CA ASP A 145 -6.02 6.94 -12.09
C ASP A 145 -7.44 7.55 -12.03
N ASP A 146 -8.25 7.12 -11.06
CA ASP A 146 -9.52 7.74 -10.71
C ASP A 146 -9.48 8.26 -9.26
N PRO A 147 -9.31 9.58 -9.06
CA PRO A 147 -9.24 10.18 -7.73
C PRO A 147 -10.61 10.47 -7.09
N THR A 148 -11.72 10.20 -7.77
CA THR A 148 -13.07 10.67 -7.41
C THR A 148 -13.43 10.36 -5.96
N LEU A 149 -13.18 9.15 -5.47
CA LEU A 149 -13.53 8.75 -4.11
C LEU A 149 -12.69 9.50 -3.05
N PHE A 150 -11.39 9.65 -3.30
CA PHE A 150 -10.49 10.37 -2.40
C PHE A 150 -10.82 11.87 -2.37
N ARG A 151 -11.14 12.46 -3.53
CA ARG A 151 -11.62 13.84 -3.64
C ARG A 151 -12.93 14.04 -2.91
N ALA A 152 -13.89 13.14 -3.05
CA ALA A 152 -15.15 13.22 -2.31
C ALA A 152 -14.94 13.22 -0.78
N ALA A 153 -13.98 12.46 -0.27
CA ALA A 153 -13.62 12.50 1.15
C ALA A 153 -12.99 13.84 1.55
N LEU A 154 -12.10 14.40 0.72
CA LEU A 154 -11.51 15.73 0.95
C LEU A 154 -12.58 16.82 0.93
N ASP A 155 -13.48 16.81 -0.06
CA ASP A 155 -14.57 17.77 -0.17
C ASP A 155 -15.48 17.72 1.06
N ARG A 156 -15.87 16.51 1.46
CA ARG A 156 -16.77 16.30 2.59
C ARG A 156 -16.21 16.79 3.92
N PHE A 157 -14.95 16.49 4.21
CA PHE A 157 -14.38 16.68 5.55
C PHE A 157 -13.45 17.88 5.67
N PHE A 158 -12.91 18.36 4.54
CA PHE A 158 -11.84 19.36 4.53
C PHE A 158 -12.08 20.49 3.52
N GLY A 159 -13.30 20.60 2.99
CA GLY A 159 -13.67 21.65 2.01
C GLY A 159 -12.91 21.55 0.68
N GLY A 160 -12.47 20.35 0.31
CA GLY A 160 -11.70 20.09 -0.91
C GLY A 160 -10.22 20.46 -0.80
N GLU A 161 -9.76 20.91 0.38
CA GLU A 161 -8.37 21.32 0.57
C GLU A 161 -7.43 20.14 0.77
N ASP A 162 -6.40 20.09 -0.07
CA ASP A 162 -5.30 19.14 0.05
C ASP A 162 -4.42 19.40 1.28
N ASP A 163 -3.75 18.36 1.77
CA ASP A 163 -2.65 18.49 2.73
C ASP A 163 -1.38 18.96 2.01
N ARG A 164 -1.01 20.20 2.23
CA ARG A 164 0.13 20.83 1.55
C ARG A 164 1.45 20.10 1.80
N ALA A 165 1.67 19.64 3.04
CA ALA A 165 2.90 18.94 3.38
C ALA A 165 3.03 17.61 2.61
N THR A 166 1.92 16.89 2.41
CA THR A 166 1.88 15.68 1.57
C THR A 166 2.29 15.99 0.13
N LEU A 167 1.77 17.05 -0.47
CA LEU A 167 2.10 17.43 -1.85
C LEU A 167 3.57 17.83 -1.99
N ASP A 168 4.10 18.60 -1.04
CA ASP A 168 5.49 19.04 -1.05
C ASP A 168 6.46 17.84 -0.91
N LEU A 169 6.13 16.85 -0.06
CA LEU A 169 6.89 15.61 0.07
C LEU A 169 6.81 14.75 -1.21
N LEU A 170 5.64 14.63 -1.83
CA LEU A 170 5.49 13.93 -3.11
C LEU A 170 6.33 14.56 -4.22
N ALA A 171 6.38 15.89 -4.27
CA ALA A 171 7.17 16.61 -5.27
C ALA A 171 8.68 16.48 -5.05
N SER A 172 9.12 16.28 -3.81
CA SER A 172 10.53 16.15 -3.43
C SER A 172 11.06 14.71 -3.50
N THR A 173 10.18 13.71 -3.63
CA THR A 173 10.59 12.31 -3.75
C THR A 173 11.00 12.00 -5.19
N PRO A 174 12.24 11.53 -5.46
CA PRO A 174 12.68 11.14 -6.80
C PRO A 174 11.77 10.06 -7.38
N ARG A 175 11.54 10.17 -8.69
CA ARG A 175 10.79 9.14 -9.46
C ARG A 175 11.69 7.96 -9.78
#